data_1c3f282bad606b29bc4240baa070a796
#
_entry.id   1c3f282bad606b29bc4240baa070a796
#
_cell.length_a   1.000
_cell.length_b   1.000
_cell.length_c   1.000
_cell.angle_alpha   90.00
_cell.angle_beta   90.00
_cell.angle_gamma   90.00
#
_symmetry.space_group_name_H-M   'P 1'
#
loop_
_entity.id
_entity.type
_entity.pdbx_description
1 polymer ?
#
loop_
_entity_poly.entity_id
_entity_poly.type
_entity_poly.pdbx_seq_one_letter_code
_entity_poly.pdbx_strand_id
1 'polypeptide(L)'
;MKLKDLSDQIGISLGSLQNFIYDFNIDLGFCIDEHFNVTEAFQQLALKNIDFLKKYAEDHSKEKTLADIAHTINVKEEDVLKFFVSNGIPEEAAKNIKTNLSSYLIHMYIGGEYPFIEEACPESDNYAEKSLVGYTDLFFYLNDMLDPFINKDQLLAWGISKPAGIILYGPPGSGKIFWARKMAQMIGYEFVHVYKDYLAGNLKTSRNSFSHFLSTKMQHPKTMLFIDSLDELLSKNADQKFFPENLELINTILRHTQKDVHQELLIVGSAEILNLFNDEVLAPGRFDMHIPVFPPNSDERAQLIIYHLTQNLIESSPLLHILKKHEALNKAFWEPLAEQMRLFSNTMIIDFTQSLKKRLYALHRKDETQNIELSEKIMLASFNEAKAKLTPDYLKRCAIFLIEAKQNVGQDFPHRILELESDLEFYQAKKVPINKIGFKPPVEEKAAVTEKENRDSDPMDLMI
;
A
#
# COMPACT_ATOMS: atom_id res chain seq x y z
N MET A 1 31.29 -11.93 -31.03
CA MET A 1 31.99 -10.91 -30.20
C MET A 1 31.29 -10.80 -28.87
N LYS A 2 32.03 -10.78 -27.78
CA LYS A 2 31.46 -10.64 -26.45
C LYS A 2 31.32 -9.16 -26.10
N LEU A 3 30.49 -8.85 -25.07
CA LEU A 3 30.27 -7.46 -24.65
C LEU A 3 31.59 -6.78 -24.19
N LYS A 4 32.51 -7.57 -23.62
CA LYS A 4 33.84 -7.10 -23.26
C LYS A 4 34.65 -6.66 -24.48
N ASP A 5 34.62 -7.45 -25.58
CA ASP A 5 35.37 -7.12 -26.80
C ASP A 5 34.83 -5.82 -27.40
N LEU A 6 33.50 -5.59 -27.33
CA LEU A 6 32.88 -4.35 -27.78
C LEU A 6 33.29 -3.17 -26.89
N SER A 7 33.33 -3.34 -25.58
CA SER A 7 33.77 -2.28 -24.66
C SER A 7 35.23 -1.89 -24.91
N ASP A 8 36.12 -2.87 -25.15
CA ASP A 8 37.51 -2.65 -25.50
C ASP A 8 37.65 -1.93 -26.84
N GLN A 9 36.83 -2.30 -27.86
CA GLN A 9 36.78 -1.65 -29.18
C GLN A 9 36.35 -0.18 -29.10
N ILE A 10 35.39 0.14 -28.20
CA ILE A 10 34.90 1.52 -27.97
C ILE A 10 35.91 2.32 -27.13
N GLY A 11 36.71 1.65 -26.31
CA GLY A 11 37.66 2.25 -25.37
C GLY A 11 37.05 2.74 -24.10
N ILE A 12 36.04 2.00 -23.55
CA ILE A 12 35.41 2.24 -22.27
C ILE A 12 35.48 0.96 -21.42
N SER A 13 35.26 1.09 -20.09
CA SER A 13 35.21 -0.11 -19.24
C SER A 13 33.97 -0.95 -19.52
N LEU A 14 34.04 -2.25 -19.31
CA LEU A 14 32.88 -3.15 -19.40
C LEU A 14 31.78 -2.68 -18.45
N GLY A 15 32.14 -2.27 -17.24
CA GLY A 15 31.20 -1.75 -16.25
C GLY A 15 30.46 -0.48 -16.73
N SER A 16 31.18 0.43 -17.40
CA SER A 16 30.54 1.62 -18.00
C SER A 16 29.56 1.26 -19.11
N LEU A 17 29.89 0.26 -19.93
CA LEU A 17 28.99 -0.20 -20.98
C LEU A 17 27.76 -0.90 -20.40
N GLN A 18 27.93 -1.70 -19.35
CA GLN A 18 26.84 -2.33 -18.62
C GLN A 18 25.93 -1.31 -17.93
N ASN A 19 26.52 -0.31 -17.26
CA ASN A 19 25.77 0.80 -16.68
C ASN A 19 24.97 1.57 -17.74
N PHE A 20 25.57 1.82 -18.89
CA PHE A 20 24.88 2.46 -20.00
C PHE A 20 23.68 1.65 -20.49
N ILE A 21 23.85 0.36 -20.73
CA ILE A 21 22.75 -0.53 -21.13
C ILE A 21 21.61 -0.45 -20.10
N TYR A 22 21.96 -0.44 -18.84
CA TYR A 22 21.02 -0.38 -17.74
C TYR A 22 20.33 0.98 -17.63
N ASP A 23 21.08 2.09 -17.55
CA ASP A 23 20.55 3.43 -17.33
C ASP A 23 19.66 3.91 -18.49
N PHE A 24 19.96 3.44 -19.71
CA PHE A 24 19.14 3.73 -20.89
C PHE A 24 18.10 2.65 -21.20
N ASN A 25 17.91 1.69 -20.30
CA ASN A 25 16.92 0.62 -20.43
C ASN A 25 16.97 -0.12 -21.78
N ILE A 26 18.16 -0.42 -22.25
CA ILE A 26 18.33 -1.14 -23.51
C ILE A 26 18.03 -2.62 -23.24
N ASP A 27 17.14 -3.21 -24.05
CA ASP A 27 16.77 -4.62 -23.92
C ASP A 27 18.03 -5.51 -24.04
N LEU A 28 18.21 -6.41 -23.07
CA LEU A 28 19.32 -7.34 -23.10
C LEU A 28 19.28 -8.26 -24.33
N GLY A 29 18.09 -8.68 -24.77
CA GLY A 29 17.92 -9.46 -26.01
C GLY A 29 18.24 -8.66 -27.26
N PHE A 30 18.21 -7.33 -27.22
CA PHE A 30 18.72 -6.46 -28.26
C PHE A 30 20.25 -6.34 -28.21
N CYS A 31 20.86 -6.43 -27.01
CA CYS A 31 22.30 -6.29 -26.81
C CYS A 31 23.08 -7.58 -27.10
N ILE A 32 22.55 -8.72 -26.63
CA ILE A 32 23.21 -10.02 -26.69
C ILE A 32 22.27 -11.12 -27.18
N ASP A 33 22.80 -12.10 -27.90
CA ASP A 33 22.09 -13.30 -28.35
C ASP A 33 22.04 -14.40 -27.25
N GLU A 34 21.39 -15.54 -27.56
CA GLU A 34 21.28 -16.70 -26.67
C GLU A 34 22.65 -17.31 -26.27
N HIS A 35 23.71 -17.02 -27.05
CA HIS A 35 25.08 -17.46 -26.78
C HIS A 35 25.94 -16.38 -26.11
N PHE A 36 25.30 -15.32 -25.59
CA PHE A 36 25.97 -14.16 -24.97
C PHE A 36 26.93 -13.42 -25.91
N ASN A 37 26.69 -13.45 -27.22
CA ASN A 37 27.42 -12.61 -28.20
C ASN A 37 26.63 -11.33 -28.43
N VAL A 38 27.36 -10.24 -28.66
CA VAL A 38 26.77 -8.95 -29.02
C VAL A 38 26.03 -9.07 -30.33
N THR A 39 24.79 -8.59 -30.38
CA THR A 39 24.01 -8.56 -31.61
C THR A 39 24.58 -7.52 -32.59
N GLU A 40 24.41 -7.74 -33.88
CA GLU A 40 24.87 -6.80 -34.91
C GLU A 40 24.18 -5.42 -34.76
N ALA A 41 22.90 -5.42 -34.40
CA ALA A 41 22.13 -4.21 -34.17
C ALA A 41 22.67 -3.36 -33.00
N PHE A 42 23.01 -3.98 -31.87
CA PHE A 42 23.59 -3.27 -30.73
C PHE A 42 25.02 -2.81 -31.04
N GLN A 43 25.83 -3.62 -31.74
CA GLN A 43 27.17 -3.23 -32.17
C GLN A 43 27.13 -1.97 -33.05
N GLN A 44 26.26 -1.93 -34.05
CA GLN A 44 26.09 -0.76 -34.92
C GLN A 44 25.62 0.48 -34.12
N LEU A 45 24.68 0.31 -33.21
CA LEU A 45 24.22 1.40 -32.32
C LEU A 45 25.37 1.97 -31.49
N ALA A 46 26.15 1.10 -30.85
CA ALA A 46 27.26 1.48 -29.99
C ALA A 46 28.39 2.18 -30.79
N LEU A 47 28.77 1.63 -31.95
CA LEU A 47 29.78 2.22 -32.81
C LEU A 47 29.35 3.56 -33.41
N LYS A 48 28.07 3.76 -33.68
CA LYS A 48 27.52 5.03 -34.17
C LYS A 48 27.54 6.11 -33.10
N ASN A 49 27.51 5.74 -31.82
CA ASN A 49 27.38 6.67 -30.67
C ASN A 49 28.64 6.64 -29.78
N ILE A 50 29.82 6.36 -30.32
CA ILE A 50 31.06 6.23 -29.54
C ILE A 50 31.36 7.45 -28.68
N ASP A 51 31.20 8.67 -29.22
CA ASP A 51 31.51 9.90 -28.50
C ASP A 51 30.56 10.09 -27.30
N PHE A 52 29.29 9.72 -27.49
CA PHE A 52 28.32 9.75 -26.39
C PHE A 52 28.64 8.73 -25.29
N LEU A 53 29.00 7.51 -25.67
CA LEU A 53 29.39 6.44 -24.74
C LEU A 53 30.66 6.78 -23.97
N LYS A 54 31.65 7.42 -24.59
CA LYS A 54 32.87 7.88 -23.93
C LYS A 54 32.55 8.97 -22.92
N LYS A 55 31.77 9.97 -23.32
CA LYS A 55 31.32 11.03 -22.41
C LYS A 55 30.51 10.47 -21.22
N TYR A 56 29.59 9.56 -21.49
CA TYR A 56 28.84 8.87 -20.43
C TYR A 56 29.78 8.13 -19.49
N ALA A 57 30.78 7.40 -20.01
CA ALA A 57 31.74 6.67 -19.19
C ALA A 57 32.61 7.62 -18.34
N GLU A 58 33.00 8.79 -18.84
CA GLU A 58 33.74 9.82 -18.11
C GLU A 58 32.89 10.40 -16.97
N ASP A 59 31.63 10.74 -17.24
CA ASP A 59 30.70 11.29 -16.24
C ASP A 59 30.37 10.27 -15.11
N HIS A 60 30.42 8.97 -15.40
CA HIS A 60 30.10 7.87 -14.48
C HIS A 60 31.32 7.06 -14.02
N SER A 61 32.54 7.57 -14.21
CA SER A 61 33.78 6.86 -13.89
C SER A 61 34.15 6.82 -12.41
N LYS A 62 33.38 7.43 -11.51
CA LYS A 62 33.67 7.43 -10.08
C LYS A 62 33.61 6.01 -9.50
N GLU A 63 34.77 5.51 -9.08
CA GLU A 63 34.88 4.27 -8.35
C GLU A 63 34.13 4.37 -7.02
N LYS A 64 33.34 3.37 -6.71
CA LYS A 64 32.60 3.21 -5.46
C LYS A 64 33.25 2.14 -4.61
N THR A 65 33.40 2.40 -3.33
CA THR A 65 33.83 1.39 -2.33
C THR A 65 32.66 0.49 -1.93
N LEU A 66 32.98 -0.60 -1.24
CA LEU A 66 31.99 -1.52 -0.68
C LEU A 66 30.96 -0.76 0.20
N ALA A 67 31.44 0.16 1.05
CA ALA A 67 30.60 0.98 1.91
C ALA A 67 29.71 1.93 1.12
N ASP A 68 30.23 2.57 0.05
CA ASP A 68 29.46 3.46 -0.80
C ASP A 68 28.29 2.72 -1.49
N ILE A 69 28.59 1.49 -1.96
CA ILE A 69 27.60 0.64 -2.60
C ILE A 69 26.52 0.25 -1.59
N ALA A 70 26.91 -0.30 -0.44
CA ALA A 70 26.02 -0.74 0.61
C ALA A 70 25.09 0.38 1.07
N HIS A 71 25.64 1.58 1.26
CA HIS A 71 24.87 2.77 1.61
C HIS A 71 23.87 3.17 0.50
N THR A 72 24.30 3.13 -0.77
CA THR A 72 23.46 3.57 -1.90
C THR A 72 22.26 2.65 -2.13
N ILE A 73 22.44 1.33 -1.96
CA ILE A 73 21.38 0.33 -2.18
C ILE A 73 20.66 -0.08 -0.89
N ASN A 74 21.03 0.54 0.24
CA ASN A 74 20.44 0.29 1.57
C ASN A 74 20.48 -1.18 2.01
N VAL A 75 21.61 -1.86 1.77
CA VAL A 75 21.90 -3.22 2.24
C VAL A 75 23.11 -3.23 3.16
N LYS A 76 23.34 -4.34 3.87
CA LYS A 76 24.51 -4.47 4.73
C LYS A 76 25.78 -4.69 3.89
N GLU A 77 26.90 -4.13 4.33
CA GLU A 77 28.20 -4.34 3.69
C GLU A 77 28.55 -5.83 3.56
N GLU A 78 28.12 -6.64 4.54
CA GLU A 78 28.33 -8.10 4.54
C GLU A 78 27.66 -8.78 3.34
N ASP A 79 26.51 -8.31 2.89
CA ASP A 79 25.80 -8.90 1.76
C ASP A 79 26.44 -8.50 0.44
N VAL A 80 26.93 -7.25 0.35
CA VAL A 80 27.74 -6.79 -0.79
C VAL A 80 29.06 -7.58 -0.83
N LEU A 81 29.69 -7.83 0.31
CA LEU A 81 30.89 -8.63 0.41
C LEU A 81 30.66 -10.08 -0.05
N LYS A 82 29.59 -10.71 0.43
CA LYS A 82 29.19 -12.06 -0.01
C LYS A 82 28.99 -12.14 -1.53
N PHE A 83 28.35 -11.12 -2.11
CA PHE A 83 28.17 -11.04 -3.55
C PHE A 83 29.51 -11.10 -4.30
N PHE A 84 30.49 -10.29 -3.91
CA PHE A 84 31.80 -10.29 -4.58
C PHE A 84 32.55 -11.60 -4.36
N VAL A 85 32.48 -12.19 -3.17
CA VAL A 85 33.11 -13.48 -2.85
C VAL A 85 32.45 -14.62 -3.64
N SER A 86 31.13 -14.65 -3.74
CA SER A 86 30.40 -15.66 -4.53
C SER A 86 30.68 -15.57 -6.02
N ASN A 87 31.09 -14.39 -6.50
CA ASN A 87 31.53 -14.18 -7.89
C ASN A 87 33.04 -14.41 -8.09
N GLY A 88 33.71 -15.07 -7.12
CA GLY A 88 35.08 -15.52 -7.25
C GLY A 88 36.16 -14.52 -6.86
N ILE A 89 35.80 -13.40 -6.21
CA ILE A 89 36.77 -12.43 -5.71
C ILE A 89 37.23 -12.90 -4.31
N PRO A 90 38.54 -13.03 -4.04
CA PRO A 90 39.02 -13.37 -2.70
C PRO A 90 38.54 -12.35 -1.66
N GLU A 91 38.21 -12.85 -0.46
CA GLU A 91 37.58 -12.01 0.59
C GLU A 91 38.39 -10.75 0.95
N GLU A 92 39.72 -10.87 1.05
CA GLU A 92 40.59 -9.72 1.31
C GLU A 92 40.56 -8.68 0.19
N ALA A 93 40.47 -9.12 -1.07
CA ALA A 93 40.36 -8.24 -2.21
C ALA A 93 38.95 -7.61 -2.27
N ALA A 94 37.91 -8.38 -1.95
CA ALA A 94 36.54 -7.92 -1.90
C ALA A 94 36.29 -6.84 -0.83
N LYS A 95 36.95 -6.91 0.33
CA LYS A 95 36.91 -5.87 1.36
C LYS A 95 37.47 -4.53 0.92
N ASN A 96 38.45 -4.56 -0.01
CA ASN A 96 39.10 -3.37 -0.54
C ASN A 96 38.67 -3.05 -1.99
N ILE A 97 37.56 -3.62 -2.42
CA ILE A 97 37.11 -3.47 -3.81
C ILE A 97 36.73 -2.02 -4.10
N LYS A 98 37.13 -1.58 -5.30
CA LYS A 98 36.64 -0.37 -5.93
C LYS A 98 36.07 -0.72 -7.26
N THR A 99 34.85 -0.29 -7.54
CA THR A 99 34.17 -0.62 -8.78
C THR A 99 33.36 0.57 -9.27
N ASN A 100 33.28 0.71 -10.59
CA ASN A 100 32.40 1.65 -11.26
C ASN A 100 31.08 1.00 -11.70
N LEU A 101 30.82 -0.24 -11.31
CA LEU A 101 29.51 -0.86 -11.53
C LEU A 101 28.42 -0.05 -10.85
N SER A 102 27.29 0.05 -11.50
CA SER A 102 26.09 0.64 -10.91
C SER A 102 25.74 -0.08 -9.60
N SER A 103 25.48 0.69 -8.55
CA SER A 103 25.02 0.13 -7.28
C SER A 103 23.74 -0.68 -7.48
N TYR A 104 22.91 -0.29 -8.42
CA TYR A 104 21.69 -0.98 -8.78
C TYR A 104 21.97 -2.36 -9.43
N LEU A 105 22.92 -2.44 -10.36
CA LEU A 105 23.32 -3.74 -10.91
C LEU A 105 23.82 -4.69 -9.83
N ILE A 106 24.63 -4.19 -8.91
CA ILE A 106 25.12 -4.99 -7.78
C ILE A 106 23.94 -5.45 -6.91
N HIS A 107 22.97 -4.58 -6.63
CA HIS A 107 21.76 -4.93 -5.89
C HIS A 107 20.96 -6.04 -6.58
N MET A 108 20.77 -5.97 -7.89
CA MET A 108 20.09 -7.02 -8.66
C MET A 108 20.80 -8.38 -8.56
N TYR A 109 22.14 -8.41 -8.49
CA TYR A 109 22.90 -9.65 -8.38
C TYR A 109 22.96 -10.21 -6.96
N ILE A 110 22.96 -9.35 -5.92
CA ILE A 110 23.10 -9.76 -4.51
C ILE A 110 21.92 -10.61 -4.05
N GLY A 111 20.70 -10.24 -4.40
CA GLY A 111 19.51 -10.90 -3.89
C GLY A 111 18.73 -11.70 -4.93
N GLY A 112 19.03 -11.53 -6.22
CA GLY A 112 18.07 -11.89 -7.26
C GLY A 112 16.75 -11.12 -7.08
N GLU A 113 16.76 -10.13 -6.19
CA GLU A 113 15.63 -9.31 -5.79
C GLU A 113 15.61 -8.02 -6.60
N TYR A 114 14.43 -7.65 -6.99
CA TYR A 114 14.22 -6.44 -7.76
C TYR A 114 13.91 -5.30 -6.78
N PRO A 115 14.54 -4.12 -6.92
CA PRO A 115 14.39 -3.01 -5.97
C PRO A 115 12.97 -2.45 -5.87
N PHE A 116 12.06 -2.90 -6.74
CA PHE A 116 10.66 -2.50 -6.74
C PHE A 116 9.72 -3.55 -6.11
N ILE A 117 10.29 -4.64 -5.58
CA ILE A 117 9.56 -5.70 -4.92
C ILE A 117 10.03 -5.70 -3.47
N GLU A 118 9.20 -5.20 -2.58
CA GLU A 118 9.35 -5.43 -1.16
C GLU A 118 8.93 -6.86 -0.86
N GLU A 119 9.88 -7.76 -0.72
CA GLU A 119 9.62 -8.96 0.07
C GLU A 119 9.26 -8.50 1.48
N ALA A 120 8.29 -9.15 2.09
CA ALA A 120 7.94 -8.84 3.46
C ALA A 120 9.23 -8.89 4.29
N CYS A 121 9.75 -7.72 4.60
CA CYS A 121 10.89 -7.61 5.51
C CYS A 121 10.59 -8.48 6.74
N PRO A 122 11.60 -9.15 7.34
CA PRO A 122 11.41 -9.84 8.62
C PRO A 122 10.94 -8.91 9.77
N GLU A 123 10.84 -7.60 9.57
CA GLU A 123 9.98 -6.74 10.39
C GLU A 123 8.50 -7.15 10.35
N SER A 124 8.14 -8.13 9.52
CA SER A 124 6.84 -8.80 9.54
C SER A 124 6.51 -9.46 10.88
N ASP A 125 7.47 -9.83 11.68
CA ASP A 125 7.21 -10.33 13.04
C ASP A 125 6.50 -9.28 13.90
N ASN A 126 6.77 -7.99 13.69
CA ASN A 126 6.03 -6.91 14.34
C ASN A 126 4.63 -6.67 13.75
N TYR A 127 4.33 -7.10 12.51
CA TYR A 127 2.98 -7.01 11.95
C TYR A 127 2.12 -8.21 12.31
N ALA A 128 2.71 -9.38 12.51
CA ALA A 128 2.01 -10.58 12.95
C ALA A 128 1.44 -10.44 14.37
N GLU A 129 2.15 -9.73 15.25
CA GLU A 129 1.72 -9.44 16.62
C GLU A 129 0.80 -8.22 16.75
N LYS A 130 0.62 -7.41 15.69
CA LYS A 130 -0.35 -6.31 15.74
C LYS A 130 -1.73 -6.91 15.89
N SER A 131 -2.22 -6.87 17.13
CA SER A 131 -3.58 -7.28 17.46
C SER A 131 -4.56 -6.60 16.51
N LEU A 132 -5.43 -7.38 15.92
CA LEU A 132 -6.55 -6.84 15.15
C LEU A 132 -7.40 -5.98 16.10
N VAL A 133 -7.50 -4.70 15.78
CA VAL A 133 -8.31 -3.75 16.55
C VAL A 133 -9.54 -3.39 15.75
N GLY A 134 -10.69 -3.81 16.20
CA GLY A 134 -11.95 -3.64 15.47
C GLY A 134 -12.07 -4.58 14.26
N TYR A 135 -12.92 -4.24 13.32
CA TYR A 135 -13.14 -4.95 12.06
C TYR A 135 -13.40 -6.45 12.18
N THR A 136 -14.06 -6.86 13.26
CA THR A 136 -14.36 -8.29 13.53
C THR A 136 -15.22 -8.90 12.42
N ASP A 137 -16.16 -8.15 11.89
CA ASP A 137 -17.01 -8.54 10.77
C ASP A 137 -16.21 -8.81 9.49
N LEU A 138 -15.30 -7.90 9.13
CA LEU A 138 -14.43 -8.08 7.96
C LEU A 138 -13.47 -9.26 8.18
N PHE A 139 -12.98 -9.45 9.41
CA PHE A 139 -12.12 -10.58 9.73
C PHE A 139 -12.84 -11.94 9.54
N PHE A 140 -14.07 -12.06 10.03
CA PHE A 140 -14.86 -13.29 9.81
C PHE A 140 -15.20 -13.48 8.35
N TYR A 141 -15.61 -12.41 7.65
CA TYR A 141 -15.87 -12.48 6.21
C TYR A 141 -14.64 -12.95 5.43
N LEU A 142 -13.46 -12.44 5.74
CA LEU A 142 -12.20 -12.89 5.13
C LEU A 142 -11.88 -14.34 5.44
N ASN A 143 -12.16 -14.80 6.65
CA ASN A 143 -11.92 -16.19 7.02
C ASN A 143 -12.76 -17.15 6.17
N ASP A 144 -14.02 -16.81 5.92
CA ASP A 144 -14.89 -17.61 5.05
C ASP A 144 -14.43 -17.52 3.57
N MET A 145 -14.09 -16.33 3.10
CA MET A 145 -13.64 -16.10 1.72
C MET A 145 -12.29 -16.74 1.41
N LEU A 146 -11.42 -16.89 2.41
CA LEU A 146 -10.09 -17.50 2.25
C LEU A 146 -10.11 -19.03 2.45
N ASP A 147 -11.25 -19.62 2.80
CA ASP A 147 -11.39 -21.06 2.97
C ASP A 147 -10.85 -21.90 1.79
N PRO A 148 -11.02 -21.49 0.50
CA PRO A 148 -10.44 -22.19 -0.64
C PRO A 148 -8.91 -22.26 -0.66
N PHE A 149 -8.23 -21.42 0.09
CA PHE A 149 -6.77 -21.44 0.22
C PHE A 149 -6.31 -22.23 1.43
N ILE A 150 -7.14 -22.27 2.49
CA ILE A 150 -6.86 -22.97 3.75
C ILE A 150 -7.18 -24.46 3.64
N ASN A 151 -8.37 -24.80 3.13
CA ASN A 151 -8.90 -26.16 3.04
C ASN A 151 -8.88 -26.70 1.60
N LYS A 152 -7.85 -26.39 0.84
CA LYS A 152 -7.68 -26.67 -0.57
C LYS A 152 -8.04 -28.12 -0.98
N ASP A 153 -7.50 -29.11 -0.25
CA ASP A 153 -7.69 -30.52 -0.61
C ASP A 153 -9.16 -30.98 -0.44
N GLN A 154 -9.84 -30.45 0.58
CA GLN A 154 -11.25 -30.74 0.80
C GLN A 154 -12.12 -30.17 -0.31
N LEU A 155 -11.88 -28.92 -0.68
CA LEU A 155 -12.64 -28.22 -1.72
C LEU A 155 -12.41 -28.83 -3.11
N LEU A 156 -11.18 -29.26 -3.41
CA LEU A 156 -10.87 -30.00 -4.63
C LEU A 156 -11.64 -31.32 -4.72
N ALA A 157 -11.79 -32.02 -3.60
CA ALA A 157 -12.62 -33.27 -3.55
C ALA A 157 -14.09 -32.98 -3.85
N TRP A 158 -14.57 -31.75 -3.63
CA TRP A 158 -15.93 -31.32 -3.99
C TRP A 158 -16.02 -30.65 -5.36
N GLY A 159 -14.92 -30.57 -6.11
CA GLY A 159 -14.87 -29.91 -7.42
C GLY A 159 -14.95 -28.39 -7.35
N ILE A 160 -14.65 -27.79 -6.20
CA ILE A 160 -14.65 -26.34 -5.98
C ILE A 160 -13.26 -25.79 -6.28
N SER A 161 -13.19 -24.84 -7.21
CA SER A 161 -11.93 -24.17 -7.58
C SER A 161 -11.63 -22.99 -6.68
N LYS A 162 -10.34 -22.74 -6.40
CA LYS A 162 -9.92 -21.50 -5.75
C LYS A 162 -10.13 -20.30 -6.68
N PRO A 163 -10.37 -19.10 -6.14
CA PRO A 163 -10.40 -17.87 -6.94
C PRO A 163 -9.06 -17.63 -7.66
N ALA A 164 -9.12 -17.03 -8.85
CA ALA A 164 -7.90 -16.71 -9.61
C ALA A 164 -7.15 -15.52 -9.04
N GLY A 165 -7.88 -14.48 -8.64
CA GLY A 165 -7.33 -13.27 -8.04
C GLY A 165 -8.35 -12.55 -7.16
N ILE A 166 -7.85 -11.66 -6.30
CA ILE A 166 -8.66 -10.92 -5.33
C ILE A 166 -8.41 -9.42 -5.51
N ILE A 167 -9.47 -8.60 -5.45
CA ILE A 167 -9.36 -7.15 -5.36
C ILE A 167 -9.86 -6.68 -4.00
N LEU A 168 -8.99 -5.99 -3.27
CA LEU A 168 -9.37 -5.19 -2.09
C LEU A 168 -9.75 -3.79 -2.54
N TYR A 169 -11.01 -3.39 -2.36
CA TYR A 169 -11.45 -2.07 -2.81
C TYR A 169 -12.01 -1.23 -1.66
N GLY A 170 -11.85 0.09 -1.76
CA GLY A 170 -12.32 1.02 -0.75
C GLY A 170 -11.61 2.37 -0.77
N PRO A 171 -12.08 3.34 0.02
CA PRO A 171 -11.54 4.69 0.04
C PRO A 171 -10.04 4.73 0.36
N PRO A 172 -9.35 5.82 -0.02
CA PRO A 172 -7.94 6.00 0.33
C PRO A 172 -7.74 5.96 1.85
N GLY A 173 -6.69 5.27 2.29
CA GLY A 173 -6.35 5.17 3.71
C GLY A 173 -7.23 4.22 4.53
N SER A 174 -8.10 3.41 3.92
CA SER A 174 -8.92 2.41 4.60
C SER A 174 -8.13 1.22 5.15
N GLY A 175 -6.86 1.04 4.75
CA GLY A 175 -5.99 -0.03 5.27
C GLY A 175 -5.89 -1.25 4.35
N LYS A 176 -6.07 -1.11 3.04
CA LYS A 176 -6.02 -2.21 2.07
C LYS A 176 -4.72 -3.04 2.16
N ILE A 177 -3.56 -2.38 2.25
CA ILE A 177 -2.26 -3.08 2.42
C ILE A 177 -2.22 -3.88 3.73
N PHE A 178 -2.72 -3.30 4.83
CA PHE A 178 -2.80 -4.01 6.11
C PHE A 178 -3.63 -5.30 5.99
N TRP A 179 -4.78 -5.21 5.33
CA TRP A 179 -5.65 -6.36 5.13
C TRP A 179 -5.04 -7.41 4.19
N ALA A 180 -4.34 -6.98 3.13
CA ALA A 180 -3.61 -7.91 2.27
C ALA A 180 -2.53 -8.69 3.03
N ARG A 181 -1.74 -8.01 3.88
CA ARG A 181 -0.76 -8.67 4.76
C ARG A 181 -1.44 -9.62 5.75
N LYS A 182 -2.58 -9.22 6.31
CA LYS A 182 -3.36 -10.07 7.23
C LYS A 182 -3.91 -11.31 6.54
N MET A 183 -4.40 -11.18 5.31
CA MET A 183 -4.84 -12.30 4.48
C MET A 183 -3.69 -13.28 4.22
N ALA A 184 -2.51 -12.77 3.82
CA ALA A 184 -1.33 -13.62 3.62
C ALA A 184 -0.97 -14.41 4.87
N GLN A 185 -1.02 -13.76 6.05
CA GLN A 185 -0.80 -14.41 7.33
C GLN A 185 -1.86 -15.49 7.62
N MET A 186 -3.15 -15.22 7.36
CA MET A 186 -4.25 -16.17 7.61
C MET A 186 -4.10 -17.45 6.78
N ILE A 187 -3.65 -17.35 5.54
CA ILE A 187 -3.46 -18.50 4.64
C ILE A 187 -2.04 -19.07 4.69
N GLY A 188 -1.12 -18.48 5.47
CA GLY A 188 0.26 -18.93 5.59
C GLY A 188 1.11 -18.72 4.33
N TYR A 189 0.85 -17.63 3.58
CA TYR A 189 1.58 -17.26 2.37
C TYR A 189 2.60 -16.16 2.67
N GLU A 190 3.72 -16.20 1.96
CA GLU A 190 4.68 -15.11 1.92
C GLU A 190 4.05 -13.89 1.23
N PHE A 191 4.12 -12.72 1.87
CA PHE A 191 3.58 -11.49 1.30
C PHE A 191 4.66 -10.75 0.50
N VAL A 192 4.39 -10.51 -0.77
CA VAL A 192 5.28 -9.77 -1.66
C VAL A 192 4.54 -8.55 -2.22
N HIS A 193 5.05 -7.35 -1.91
CA HIS A 193 4.49 -6.10 -2.41
C HIS A 193 5.12 -5.73 -3.75
N VAL A 194 4.31 -5.68 -4.80
CA VAL A 194 4.72 -5.27 -6.14
C VAL A 194 4.25 -3.84 -6.37
N TYR A 195 5.18 -2.90 -6.49
CA TYR A 195 4.84 -1.51 -6.75
C TYR A 195 4.34 -1.31 -8.19
N LYS A 196 3.31 -0.47 -8.34
CA LYS A 196 2.71 -0.17 -9.64
C LYS A 196 3.73 0.33 -10.68
N ASP A 197 4.70 1.14 -10.24
CA ASP A 197 5.72 1.71 -11.11
C ASP A 197 6.57 0.64 -11.78
N TYR A 198 6.71 -0.51 -11.14
CA TYR A 198 7.38 -1.68 -11.72
C TYR A 198 6.58 -2.29 -12.87
N LEU A 199 5.26 -2.35 -12.75
CA LEU A 199 4.36 -2.89 -13.78
C LEU A 199 4.01 -1.85 -14.85
N ALA A 200 3.86 -0.58 -14.46
CA ALA A 200 3.60 0.54 -15.36
C ALA A 200 4.83 0.94 -16.18
N GLY A 201 5.98 0.39 -15.82
CA GLY A 201 7.26 0.81 -16.40
C GLY A 201 7.28 0.74 -17.91
N ASN A 202 7.61 1.86 -18.51
CA ASN A 202 8.00 2.00 -19.91
C ASN A 202 9.24 1.14 -20.28
N LEU A 203 9.64 0.25 -19.38
CA LEU A 203 10.93 -0.40 -19.37
C LEU A 203 10.74 -1.86 -19.76
N LYS A 204 11.13 -2.21 -20.96
CA LYS A 204 11.24 -3.61 -21.40
C LYS A 204 12.05 -4.47 -20.41
N THR A 205 13.05 -3.88 -19.78
CA THR A 205 13.85 -4.50 -18.71
C THR A 205 13.04 -4.87 -17.48
N SER A 206 12.08 -4.06 -17.05
CA SER A 206 11.22 -4.36 -15.88
C SER A 206 10.38 -5.60 -16.13
N ARG A 207 9.90 -5.84 -17.35
CA ARG A 207 9.09 -7.02 -17.69
C ARG A 207 9.90 -8.31 -17.65
N ASN A 208 11.08 -8.31 -18.25
CA ASN A 208 11.95 -9.47 -18.21
C ASN A 208 12.35 -9.80 -16.77
N SER A 209 12.61 -8.78 -15.97
CA SER A 209 12.90 -8.92 -14.55
C SER A 209 11.71 -9.46 -13.78
N PHE A 210 10.50 -8.95 -14.02
CA PHE A 210 9.28 -9.43 -13.35
C PHE A 210 8.95 -10.87 -13.77
N SER A 211 9.09 -11.22 -15.05
CA SER A 211 8.90 -12.60 -15.53
C SER A 211 9.91 -13.57 -14.90
N HIS A 212 11.15 -13.15 -14.73
CA HIS A 212 12.17 -13.94 -14.05
C HIS A 212 11.86 -14.08 -12.55
N PHE A 213 11.49 -12.99 -11.90
CA PHE A 213 11.02 -13.00 -10.50
C PHE A 213 9.86 -13.97 -10.32
N LEU A 214 8.83 -13.88 -11.17
CA LEU A 214 7.70 -14.81 -11.13
C LEU A 214 8.16 -16.25 -11.29
N SER A 215 9.00 -16.55 -12.28
CA SER A 215 9.51 -17.90 -12.49
C SER A 215 10.31 -18.44 -11.30
N THR A 216 11.01 -17.56 -10.58
CA THR A 216 11.73 -17.91 -9.35
C THR A 216 10.76 -18.14 -8.18
N LYS A 217 9.81 -17.22 -7.97
CA LYS A 217 8.82 -17.35 -6.88
C LYS A 217 7.82 -18.50 -7.11
N MET A 218 7.52 -18.83 -8.35
CA MET A 218 6.71 -20.01 -8.70
C MET A 218 7.36 -21.34 -8.31
N GLN A 219 8.68 -21.35 -8.06
CA GLN A 219 9.37 -22.53 -7.52
C GLN A 219 9.25 -22.60 -5.99
N HIS A 220 8.87 -21.50 -5.32
CA HIS A 220 8.63 -21.47 -3.88
C HIS A 220 7.14 -21.59 -3.61
N PRO A 221 6.72 -22.50 -2.74
CA PRO A 221 5.32 -22.65 -2.38
C PRO A 221 4.84 -21.43 -1.57
N LYS A 222 3.57 -21.04 -1.77
CA LYS A 222 2.82 -20.12 -0.90
C LYS A 222 3.24 -18.66 -0.97
N THR A 223 3.10 -18.04 -2.12
CA THR A 223 3.37 -16.61 -2.30
C THR A 223 2.10 -15.83 -2.62
N MET A 224 1.89 -14.71 -1.92
CA MET A 224 0.86 -13.71 -2.24
C MET A 224 1.52 -12.48 -2.86
N LEU A 225 1.22 -12.20 -4.12
CA LEU A 225 1.64 -10.98 -4.79
C LEU A 225 0.59 -9.89 -4.59
N PHE A 226 0.96 -8.82 -3.90
CA PHE A 226 0.08 -7.68 -3.72
C PHE A 226 0.48 -6.53 -4.64
N ILE A 227 -0.47 -6.08 -5.48
CA ILE A 227 -0.30 -4.98 -6.42
C ILE A 227 -1.15 -3.81 -5.93
N ASP A 228 -0.48 -2.75 -5.46
CA ASP A 228 -1.19 -1.55 -4.99
C ASP A 228 -1.65 -0.68 -6.16
N SER A 229 -2.81 -0.01 -6.00
CA SER A 229 -3.41 0.88 -7.01
C SER A 229 -3.59 0.21 -8.39
N LEU A 230 -4.10 -1.01 -8.39
CA LEU A 230 -4.32 -1.79 -9.61
C LEU A 230 -5.29 -1.08 -10.58
N ASP A 231 -6.24 -0.31 -10.06
CA ASP A 231 -7.17 0.52 -10.84
C ASP A 231 -6.46 1.60 -11.68
N GLU A 232 -5.32 2.12 -11.24
CA GLU A 232 -4.53 3.06 -12.07
C GLU A 232 -3.88 2.35 -13.27
N LEU A 233 -3.50 1.08 -13.12
CA LEU A 233 -2.84 0.29 -14.16
C LEU A 233 -3.83 -0.29 -15.19
N LEU A 234 -5.02 -0.68 -14.73
CA LEU A 234 -6.00 -1.44 -15.50
C LEU A 234 -7.35 -0.72 -15.63
N SER A 235 -7.40 0.59 -15.42
CA SER A 235 -8.63 1.37 -15.58
C SER A 235 -8.99 1.57 -17.06
N LYS A 236 -10.29 1.83 -17.31
CA LYS A 236 -10.81 2.27 -18.62
C LYS A 236 -10.14 3.54 -19.14
N ASN A 237 -9.58 4.34 -18.23
CA ASN A 237 -8.90 5.62 -18.51
C ASN A 237 -7.37 5.50 -18.49
N ALA A 238 -6.83 4.29 -18.27
CA ALA A 238 -5.39 4.07 -18.34
C ALA A 238 -4.86 4.41 -19.73
N ASP A 239 -3.59 4.81 -19.79
CA ASP A 239 -2.95 5.11 -21.07
C ASP A 239 -3.11 3.93 -22.03
N GLN A 240 -3.88 4.12 -23.10
CA GLN A 240 -4.25 3.08 -24.06
C GLN A 240 -3.05 2.35 -24.65
N LYS A 241 -1.86 2.97 -24.60
CA LYS A 241 -0.62 2.38 -25.10
C LYS A 241 -0.12 1.24 -24.21
N PHE A 242 -0.29 1.35 -22.89
CA PHE A 242 0.28 0.39 -21.92
C PHE A 242 -0.76 -0.58 -21.35
N PHE A 243 -2.04 -0.22 -21.43
CA PHE A 243 -3.14 -1.05 -20.92
C PHE A 243 -3.13 -2.50 -21.45
N PRO A 244 -3.06 -2.74 -22.80
CA PRO A 244 -3.07 -4.10 -23.33
C PRO A 244 -1.90 -4.94 -22.80
N GLU A 245 -0.73 -4.33 -22.67
CA GLU A 245 0.49 -5.01 -22.24
C GLU A 245 0.45 -5.36 -20.74
N ASN A 246 -0.07 -4.46 -19.89
CA ASN A 246 -0.26 -4.71 -18.48
C ASN A 246 -1.34 -5.79 -18.26
N LEU A 247 -2.43 -5.73 -19.01
CA LEU A 247 -3.49 -6.72 -18.95
C LEU A 247 -2.99 -8.11 -19.37
N GLU A 248 -2.19 -8.20 -20.45
CA GLU A 248 -1.60 -9.45 -20.89
C GLU A 248 -0.65 -10.05 -19.85
N LEU A 249 0.19 -9.22 -19.23
CA LEU A 249 1.08 -9.64 -18.16
C LEU A 249 0.30 -10.24 -16.98
N ILE A 250 -0.68 -9.51 -16.48
CA ILE A 250 -1.50 -9.95 -15.35
C ILE A 250 -2.31 -11.20 -15.71
N ASN A 251 -2.90 -11.25 -16.90
CA ASN A 251 -3.60 -12.45 -17.38
C ASN A 251 -2.68 -13.66 -17.49
N THR A 252 -1.42 -13.46 -17.87
CA THR A 252 -0.43 -14.54 -17.92
C THR A 252 -0.19 -15.09 -16.53
N ILE A 253 -0.03 -14.23 -15.53
CA ILE A 253 0.14 -14.62 -14.13
C ILE A 253 -1.10 -15.38 -13.63
N LEU A 254 -2.30 -14.83 -13.84
CA LEU A 254 -3.55 -15.47 -13.42
C LEU A 254 -3.76 -16.83 -14.07
N ARG A 255 -3.43 -17.00 -15.36
CA ARG A 255 -3.50 -18.31 -16.03
C ARG A 255 -2.52 -19.31 -15.44
N HIS A 256 -1.34 -18.89 -15.02
CA HIS A 256 -0.40 -19.78 -14.36
C HIS A 256 -0.93 -20.24 -13.01
N THR A 257 -1.55 -19.35 -12.24
CA THR A 257 -2.13 -19.69 -10.93
C THR A 257 -3.32 -20.67 -11.04
N GLN A 258 -4.04 -20.66 -12.15
CA GLN A 258 -5.19 -21.55 -12.39
C GLN A 258 -4.80 -22.93 -12.90
N LYS A 259 -3.80 -22.99 -13.79
CA LYS A 259 -3.46 -24.26 -14.51
C LYS A 259 -2.79 -25.29 -13.61
N ASP A 260 -2.04 -24.86 -12.63
CA ASP A 260 -1.34 -25.76 -11.74
C ASP A 260 -1.98 -25.72 -10.35
N VAL A 261 -2.71 -26.77 -10.03
CA VAL A 261 -3.37 -26.93 -8.72
C VAL A 261 -2.35 -26.95 -7.58
N HIS A 262 -1.10 -27.28 -7.87
CA HIS A 262 -0.01 -27.31 -6.89
C HIS A 262 0.68 -25.97 -6.72
N GLN A 263 0.46 -25.02 -7.63
CA GLN A 263 1.00 -23.67 -7.46
C GLN A 263 0.18 -22.87 -6.45
N GLU A 264 0.83 -22.52 -5.37
CA GLU A 264 0.25 -21.74 -4.28
C GLU A 264 0.60 -20.26 -4.43
N LEU A 265 0.37 -19.71 -5.62
CA LEU A 265 0.49 -18.28 -5.90
C LEU A 265 -0.89 -17.63 -5.86
N LEU A 266 -1.04 -16.53 -5.15
CA LEU A 266 -2.23 -15.70 -5.10
C LEU A 266 -1.91 -14.27 -5.50
N ILE A 267 -2.71 -13.68 -6.40
CA ILE A 267 -2.61 -12.27 -6.73
C ILE A 267 -3.72 -11.51 -6.01
N VAL A 268 -3.32 -10.46 -5.32
CA VAL A 268 -4.23 -9.54 -4.65
C VAL A 268 -3.95 -8.13 -5.17
N GLY A 269 -4.94 -7.49 -5.75
CA GLY A 269 -4.86 -6.09 -6.17
C GLY A 269 -5.55 -5.16 -5.16
N SER A 270 -5.10 -3.92 -5.04
CA SER A 270 -5.88 -2.88 -4.39
C SER A 270 -6.50 -1.93 -5.40
N ALA A 271 -7.69 -1.41 -5.08
CA ALA A 271 -8.38 -0.42 -5.88
C ALA A 271 -9.12 0.59 -4.98
N GLU A 272 -9.33 1.80 -5.47
CA GLU A 272 -10.23 2.73 -4.80
C GLU A 272 -11.67 2.55 -5.28
N ILE A 273 -11.85 2.29 -6.57
CA ILE A 273 -13.14 2.21 -7.24
C ILE A 273 -13.14 1.04 -8.23
N LEU A 274 -14.06 0.08 -8.06
CA LEU A 274 -14.17 -1.09 -8.95
C LEU A 274 -14.66 -0.72 -10.35
N ASN A 275 -15.60 0.20 -10.47
CA ASN A 275 -16.19 0.59 -11.75
C ASN A 275 -15.20 1.29 -12.71
N LEU A 276 -14.01 1.64 -12.24
CA LEU A 276 -12.93 2.14 -13.10
C LEU A 276 -12.25 1.04 -13.91
N PHE A 277 -12.31 -0.20 -13.48
CA PHE A 277 -11.70 -1.30 -14.23
C PHE A 277 -12.39 -1.53 -15.57
N ASN A 278 -11.61 -1.99 -16.54
CA ASN A 278 -12.15 -2.56 -17.75
C ASN A 278 -12.88 -3.88 -17.41
N ASP A 279 -14.01 -4.12 -18.06
CA ASP A 279 -14.84 -5.31 -17.83
C ASP A 279 -14.05 -6.63 -18.03
N GLU A 280 -13.02 -6.59 -18.87
CA GLU A 280 -12.11 -7.72 -19.03
C GLU A 280 -11.32 -8.08 -17.77
N VAL A 281 -11.02 -7.12 -16.89
CA VAL A 281 -10.25 -7.35 -15.66
C VAL A 281 -11.10 -8.11 -14.64
N LEU A 282 -12.39 -7.79 -14.59
CA LEU A 282 -13.37 -8.37 -13.67
C LEU A 282 -14.07 -9.61 -14.25
N ALA A 283 -13.66 -10.05 -15.44
CA ALA A 283 -14.24 -11.22 -16.07
C ALA A 283 -13.95 -12.50 -15.27
N PRO A 284 -14.86 -13.50 -15.29
CA PRO A 284 -14.66 -14.77 -14.60
C PRO A 284 -13.31 -15.43 -14.94
N GLY A 285 -12.66 -15.99 -13.94
CA GLY A 285 -11.33 -16.60 -14.08
C GLY A 285 -10.17 -15.60 -14.07
N ARG A 286 -10.44 -14.36 -13.64
CA ARG A 286 -9.41 -13.31 -13.43
C ARG A 286 -9.47 -12.83 -11.98
N PHE A 287 -9.98 -11.64 -11.72
CA PHE A 287 -10.21 -11.20 -10.35
C PHE A 287 -11.66 -11.56 -9.97
N ASP A 288 -11.86 -12.77 -9.49
CA ASP A 288 -13.21 -13.32 -9.22
C ASP A 288 -13.78 -12.83 -7.88
N MET A 289 -12.91 -12.38 -6.97
CA MET A 289 -13.30 -12.01 -5.61
C MET A 289 -13.03 -10.53 -5.35
N HIS A 290 -14.05 -9.83 -4.87
CA HIS A 290 -13.97 -8.42 -4.55
C HIS A 290 -14.30 -8.20 -3.07
N ILE A 291 -13.34 -7.72 -2.29
CA ILE A 291 -13.46 -7.56 -0.84
C ILE A 291 -13.47 -6.08 -0.49
N PRO A 292 -14.55 -5.57 0.13
CA PRO A 292 -14.63 -4.18 0.55
C PRO A 292 -13.80 -3.91 1.79
N VAL A 293 -13.06 -2.81 1.79
CA VAL A 293 -12.34 -2.32 2.97
C VAL A 293 -12.95 -0.99 3.39
N PHE A 294 -13.87 -1.06 4.35
CA PHE A 294 -14.59 0.10 4.84
C PHE A 294 -13.71 1.05 5.67
N PRO A 295 -14.02 2.35 5.71
CA PRO A 295 -13.53 3.22 6.76
C PRO A 295 -13.96 2.69 8.14
N PRO A 296 -13.22 2.99 9.22
CA PRO A 296 -13.58 2.52 10.54
C PRO A 296 -14.90 3.13 11.02
N ASN A 297 -15.73 2.31 11.66
CA ASN A 297 -16.95 2.75 12.30
C ASN A 297 -16.66 3.54 13.61
N SER A 298 -17.69 4.09 14.26
CA SER A 298 -17.52 4.91 15.46
C SER A 298 -16.80 4.17 16.59
N ASP A 299 -17.16 2.90 16.79
CA ASP A 299 -16.56 2.03 17.79
C ASP A 299 -15.09 1.73 17.53
N GLU A 300 -14.78 1.42 16.28
CA GLU A 300 -13.43 1.15 15.82
C GLU A 300 -12.54 2.39 15.88
N ARG A 301 -13.07 3.58 15.57
CA ARG A 301 -12.32 4.84 15.67
C ARG A 301 -11.79 5.07 17.08
N ALA A 302 -12.61 4.85 18.09
CA ALA A 302 -12.19 4.99 19.50
C ALA A 302 -11.12 3.97 19.88
N GLN A 303 -11.28 2.71 19.46
CA GLN A 303 -10.30 1.65 19.71
C GLN A 303 -8.97 1.91 18.99
N LEU A 304 -9.02 2.35 17.72
CA LEU A 304 -7.84 2.69 16.92
C LEU A 304 -7.06 3.87 17.50
N ILE A 305 -7.75 4.88 18.06
CA ILE A 305 -7.09 5.98 18.76
C ILE A 305 -6.25 5.43 19.92
N ILE A 306 -6.84 4.60 20.79
CA ILE A 306 -6.13 4.00 21.92
C ILE A 306 -4.95 3.17 21.43
N TYR A 307 -5.19 2.30 20.45
CA TYR A 307 -4.16 1.46 19.86
C TYR A 307 -2.97 2.26 19.35
N HIS A 308 -3.21 3.27 18.50
CA HIS A 308 -2.13 4.09 17.94
C HIS A 308 -1.47 4.99 18.99
N LEU A 309 -2.17 5.39 20.06
CA LEU A 309 -1.55 6.13 21.16
C LEU A 309 -0.63 5.26 22.00
N THR A 310 -0.99 4.00 22.21
CA THR A 310 -0.27 3.08 23.11
C THR A 310 0.76 2.19 22.40
N GLN A 311 0.64 2.03 21.08
CA GLN A 311 1.54 1.20 20.29
C GLN A 311 3.02 1.60 20.50
N ASN A 312 3.87 0.61 20.78
CA ASN A 312 5.31 0.75 20.99
C ASN A 312 5.71 1.64 22.19
N LEU A 313 4.80 1.87 23.16
CA LEU A 313 5.15 2.55 24.39
C LEU A 313 5.80 1.56 25.40
N ILE A 314 6.84 2.02 26.06
CA ILE A 314 7.41 1.34 27.22
C ILE A 314 6.64 1.71 28.49
N GLU A 315 6.69 0.89 29.52
CA GLU A 315 5.95 1.13 30.78
C GLU A 315 6.31 2.46 31.46
N SER A 316 7.55 2.91 31.32
CA SER A 316 8.04 4.17 31.87
C SER A 316 7.74 5.39 30.98
N SER A 317 6.96 5.22 29.91
CA SER A 317 6.67 6.33 28.98
C SER A 317 5.88 7.46 29.65
N PRO A 318 6.35 8.73 29.58
CA PRO A 318 5.57 9.87 30.07
C PRO A 318 4.19 9.97 29.45
N LEU A 319 4.05 9.61 28.18
CA LEU A 319 2.76 9.58 27.49
C LEU A 319 1.80 8.58 28.15
N LEU A 320 2.29 7.40 28.52
CA LEU A 320 1.46 6.39 29.19
C LEU A 320 0.95 6.88 30.56
N HIS A 321 1.79 7.63 31.29
CA HIS A 321 1.37 8.26 32.55
C HIS A 321 0.29 9.31 32.34
N ILE A 322 0.43 10.15 31.30
CA ILE A 322 -0.60 11.15 30.93
C ILE A 322 -1.93 10.45 30.58
N LEU A 323 -1.87 9.41 29.74
CA LEU A 323 -3.08 8.68 29.34
C LEU A 323 -3.77 7.99 30.52
N LYS A 324 -3.00 7.37 31.45
CA LYS A 324 -3.54 6.75 32.66
C LYS A 324 -4.19 7.79 33.59
N LYS A 325 -3.54 8.93 33.80
CA LYS A 325 -4.04 10.03 34.63
C LYS A 325 -5.40 10.56 34.19
N HIS A 326 -5.61 10.62 32.87
CA HIS A 326 -6.86 11.14 32.28
C HIS A 326 -7.87 10.04 31.92
N GLU A 327 -7.63 8.80 32.36
CA GLU A 327 -8.45 7.63 31.98
C GLU A 327 -8.58 7.43 30.46
N ALA A 328 -7.64 8.00 29.68
CA ALA A 328 -7.66 7.97 28.24
C ALA A 328 -7.27 6.60 27.63
N LEU A 329 -7.03 5.59 28.46
CA LEU A 329 -6.95 4.18 28.06
C LEU A 329 -8.32 3.52 27.97
N ASN A 330 -9.37 4.19 28.51
CA ASN A 330 -10.74 3.73 28.41
C ASN A 330 -11.37 4.23 27.10
N LYS A 331 -12.05 3.36 26.39
CA LYS A 331 -12.76 3.66 25.15
C LYS A 331 -13.78 4.80 25.32
N ALA A 332 -14.52 4.82 26.45
CA ALA A 332 -15.53 5.83 26.76
C ALA A 332 -14.97 7.26 26.74
N PHE A 333 -13.68 7.45 27.04
CA PHE A 333 -13.03 8.77 26.95
C PHE A 333 -13.00 9.31 25.52
N TRP A 334 -12.81 8.42 24.53
CA TRP A 334 -12.66 8.80 23.11
C TRP A 334 -13.96 8.76 22.31
N GLU A 335 -15.02 8.10 22.81
CA GLU A 335 -16.29 7.97 22.09
C GLU A 335 -16.86 9.32 21.60
N PRO A 336 -16.92 10.40 22.42
CA PRO A 336 -17.47 11.66 21.94
C PRO A 336 -16.65 12.30 20.80
N LEU A 337 -15.34 12.06 20.79
CA LEU A 337 -14.47 12.53 19.72
C LEU A 337 -14.56 11.61 18.49
N ALA A 338 -14.62 10.31 18.69
CA ALA A 338 -14.76 9.30 17.63
C ALA A 338 -16.06 9.47 16.84
N GLU A 339 -17.17 9.86 17.51
CA GLU A 339 -18.42 10.23 16.84
C GLU A 339 -18.28 11.46 15.92
N GLN A 340 -17.40 12.39 16.28
CA GLN A 340 -17.14 13.56 15.43
C GLN A 340 -16.18 13.25 14.28
N MET A 341 -15.42 12.16 14.35
CA MET A 341 -14.50 11.68 13.34
C MET A 341 -15.19 10.88 12.23
N ARG A 342 -16.44 11.25 11.88
CA ARG A 342 -17.19 10.60 10.79
C ARG A 342 -16.38 10.59 9.50
N LEU A 343 -16.38 9.46 8.81
CA LEU A 343 -15.62 9.20 7.58
C LEU A 343 -14.09 9.34 7.71
N PHE A 344 -13.53 9.43 8.91
CA PHE A 344 -12.08 9.40 9.02
C PHE A 344 -11.56 8.03 8.58
N SER A 345 -10.57 8.04 7.70
CA SER A 345 -9.84 6.82 7.35
C SER A 345 -8.86 6.42 8.46
N ASN A 346 -8.36 5.19 8.40
CA ASN A 346 -7.32 4.74 9.34
C ASN A 346 -6.10 5.67 9.34
N THR A 347 -5.68 6.15 8.16
CA THR A 347 -4.57 7.09 8.05
C THR A 347 -4.85 8.44 8.72
N MET A 348 -6.09 8.94 8.65
CA MET A 348 -6.47 10.18 9.34
C MET A 348 -6.46 10.01 10.87
N ILE A 349 -6.81 8.83 11.38
CA ILE A 349 -6.72 8.52 12.81
C ILE A 349 -5.25 8.43 13.25
N ILE A 350 -4.40 7.80 12.43
CA ILE A 350 -2.95 7.78 12.66
C ILE A 350 -2.41 9.21 12.73
N ASP A 351 -2.76 10.06 11.77
CA ASP A 351 -2.33 11.45 11.74
C ASP A 351 -2.77 12.23 12.97
N PHE A 352 -4.03 12.04 13.39
CA PHE A 352 -4.55 12.61 14.63
C PHE A 352 -3.69 12.19 15.84
N THR A 353 -3.46 10.90 16.00
CA THR A 353 -2.71 10.36 17.15
C THR A 353 -1.25 10.80 17.12
N GLN A 354 -0.62 10.86 15.96
CA GLN A 354 0.75 11.35 15.80
C GLN A 354 0.86 12.86 16.07
N SER A 355 -0.10 13.67 15.60
CA SER A 355 -0.15 15.09 15.91
C SER A 355 -0.30 15.32 17.42
N LEU A 356 -1.19 14.54 18.08
CA LEU A 356 -1.41 14.59 19.51
C LEU A 356 -0.13 14.24 20.29
N LYS A 357 0.54 13.13 19.93
CA LYS A 357 1.84 12.72 20.50
C LYS A 357 2.89 13.82 20.38
N LYS A 358 3.04 14.40 19.18
CA LYS A 358 4.01 15.47 18.92
C LYS A 358 3.75 16.73 19.78
N ARG A 359 2.48 17.11 19.95
CA ARG A 359 2.09 18.27 20.77
C ARG A 359 2.35 18.03 22.26
N LEU A 360 1.99 16.85 22.77
CA LEU A 360 2.29 16.47 24.15
C LEU A 360 3.80 16.39 24.41
N TYR A 361 4.55 15.81 23.50
CA TYR A 361 6.00 15.77 23.57
C TYR A 361 6.65 17.17 23.57
N ALA A 362 6.13 18.08 22.74
CA ALA A 362 6.63 19.45 22.69
C ALA A 362 6.42 20.22 24.00
N LEU A 363 5.33 19.91 24.73
CA LEU A 363 5.10 20.46 26.06
C LEU A 363 6.07 19.85 27.09
N HIS A 364 6.22 18.54 27.07
CA HIS A 364 7.15 17.81 27.95
C HIS A 364 8.61 18.32 27.82
N ARG A 365 9.04 18.55 26.59
CA ARG A 365 10.40 19.04 26.32
C ARG A 365 10.65 20.49 26.83
N LYS A 366 9.59 21.30 26.94
CA LYS A 366 9.73 22.68 27.44
C LYS A 366 9.91 22.75 28.95
N ASP A 367 9.26 21.86 29.66
CA ASP A 367 9.31 21.81 31.11
C ASP A 367 9.02 20.36 31.58
N GLU A 368 10.10 19.63 31.90
CA GLU A 368 10.02 18.23 32.36
C GLU A 368 9.32 18.09 33.72
N THR A 369 9.23 19.17 34.49
CA THR A 369 8.59 19.20 35.80
C THR A 369 7.12 19.58 35.75
N GLN A 370 6.64 20.05 34.60
CA GLN A 370 5.28 20.50 34.43
C GLN A 370 4.32 19.33 34.36
N ASN A 371 3.24 19.41 35.10
CA ASN A 371 2.15 18.45 35.06
C ASN A 371 1.38 18.61 33.72
N ILE A 372 1.81 17.88 32.68
CA ILE A 372 1.20 17.95 31.35
C ILE A 372 -0.20 17.36 31.42
N GLU A 373 -1.16 18.11 30.92
CA GLU A 373 -2.55 17.69 30.84
C GLU A 373 -2.98 17.42 29.39
N LEU A 374 -3.76 16.36 29.22
CA LEU A 374 -4.45 16.06 27.97
C LEU A 374 -5.64 17.04 27.82
N SER A 375 -5.31 18.29 27.45
CA SER A 375 -6.31 19.35 27.36
C SER A 375 -7.16 19.23 26.08
N GLU A 376 -8.42 19.64 26.17
CA GLU A 376 -9.33 19.72 25.03
C GLU A 376 -8.74 20.55 23.88
N LYS A 377 -8.04 21.63 24.18
CA LYS A 377 -7.38 22.50 23.19
C LYS A 377 -6.36 21.74 22.32
N ILE A 378 -5.58 20.85 22.95
CA ILE A 378 -4.58 20.05 22.24
C ILE A 378 -5.25 19.00 21.37
N MET A 379 -6.28 18.32 21.92
CA MET A 379 -7.05 17.33 21.19
C MET A 379 -7.75 17.95 19.97
N LEU A 380 -8.40 19.11 20.15
CA LEU A 380 -9.05 19.85 19.06
C LEU A 380 -8.08 20.33 17.99
N ALA A 381 -6.90 20.79 18.38
CA ALA A 381 -5.88 21.22 17.41
C ALA A 381 -5.43 20.03 16.54
N SER A 382 -5.21 18.86 17.15
CA SER A 382 -4.85 17.63 16.44
C SER A 382 -5.99 17.09 15.57
N PHE A 383 -7.24 17.16 16.08
CA PHE A 383 -8.42 16.80 15.31
C PHE A 383 -8.61 17.68 14.06
N ASN A 384 -8.46 18.99 14.19
CA ASN A 384 -8.63 19.90 13.06
C ASN A 384 -7.55 19.70 11.99
N GLU A 385 -6.33 19.35 12.39
CA GLU A 385 -5.24 19.00 11.48
C GLU A 385 -5.57 17.74 10.67
N ALA A 386 -6.02 16.68 11.33
CA ALA A 386 -6.43 15.44 10.66
C ALA A 386 -7.68 15.64 9.78
N LYS A 387 -8.66 16.42 10.28
CA LYS A 387 -9.91 16.76 9.56
C LYS A 387 -9.67 17.52 8.26
N ALA A 388 -8.60 18.27 8.14
CA ALA A 388 -8.25 18.97 6.90
C ALA A 388 -8.09 18.02 5.69
N LYS A 389 -7.87 16.72 5.95
CA LYS A 389 -7.78 15.66 4.93
C LYS A 389 -9.14 15.17 4.43
N LEU A 390 -10.26 15.52 5.08
CA LEU A 390 -11.61 15.28 4.58
C LEU A 390 -11.94 16.26 3.43
N THR A 391 -11.31 16.05 2.31
CA THR A 391 -11.51 16.87 1.11
C THR A 391 -12.82 16.50 0.40
N PRO A 392 -13.40 17.40 -0.42
CA PRO A 392 -14.58 17.06 -1.25
C PRO A 392 -14.33 15.86 -2.17
N ASP A 393 -13.10 15.69 -2.66
CA ASP A 393 -12.72 14.55 -3.50
C ASP A 393 -12.75 13.23 -2.68
N TYR A 394 -12.22 13.23 -1.48
CA TYR A 394 -12.31 12.07 -0.59
C TYR A 394 -13.76 11.69 -0.29
N LEU A 395 -14.62 12.67 0.03
CA LEU A 395 -16.05 12.43 0.28
C LEU A 395 -16.75 11.84 -0.96
N LYS A 396 -16.40 12.32 -2.16
CA LYS A 396 -16.90 11.78 -3.41
C LYS A 396 -16.49 10.31 -3.61
N ARG A 397 -15.22 9.96 -3.30
CA ARG A 397 -14.73 8.58 -3.36
C ARG A 397 -15.46 7.67 -2.36
N CYS A 398 -15.71 8.15 -1.14
CA CYS A 398 -16.54 7.43 -0.17
C CYS A 398 -17.98 7.21 -0.68
N ALA A 399 -18.57 8.19 -1.35
CA ALA A 399 -19.91 8.04 -1.91
C ALA A 399 -19.96 7.02 -3.06
N ILE A 400 -18.96 7.01 -3.95
CA ILE A 400 -18.85 6.00 -5.00
C ILE A 400 -18.66 4.62 -4.39
N PHE A 401 -17.76 4.50 -3.41
CA PHE A 401 -17.54 3.24 -2.69
C PHE A 401 -18.82 2.72 -2.02
N LEU A 402 -19.63 3.59 -1.42
CA LEU A 402 -20.91 3.19 -0.84
C LEU A 402 -21.85 2.55 -1.88
N ILE A 403 -21.92 3.13 -3.08
CA ILE A 403 -22.75 2.59 -4.17
C ILE A 403 -22.26 1.20 -4.58
N GLU A 404 -20.96 1.04 -4.77
CA GLU A 404 -20.34 -0.24 -5.14
C GLU A 404 -20.49 -1.30 -4.03
N ALA A 405 -20.29 -0.91 -2.77
CA ALA A 405 -20.46 -1.81 -1.64
C ALA A 405 -21.93 -2.28 -1.49
N LYS A 406 -22.91 -1.39 -1.69
CA LYS A 406 -24.33 -1.77 -1.71
C LYS A 406 -24.64 -2.81 -2.79
N GLN A 407 -24.04 -2.69 -3.95
CA GLN A 407 -24.26 -3.60 -5.08
C GLN A 407 -23.59 -4.96 -4.87
N ASN A 408 -22.37 -4.98 -4.35
CA ASN A 408 -21.54 -6.18 -4.30
C ASN A 408 -21.70 -6.99 -3.00
N VAL A 409 -21.82 -6.30 -1.86
CA VAL A 409 -21.79 -6.92 -0.52
C VAL A 409 -22.86 -6.37 0.43
N GLY A 410 -23.95 -5.88 -0.12
CA GLY A 410 -25.02 -5.23 0.67
C GLY A 410 -25.63 -6.13 1.73
N GLN A 411 -25.65 -7.45 1.51
CA GLN A 411 -26.18 -8.44 2.45
C GLN A 411 -25.16 -8.85 3.51
N ASP A 412 -23.87 -8.76 3.21
CA ASP A 412 -22.80 -9.20 4.11
C ASP A 412 -22.46 -8.14 5.15
N PHE A 413 -22.54 -6.84 4.79
CA PHE A 413 -22.19 -5.71 5.65
C PHE A 413 -23.31 -4.67 5.82
N PRO A 414 -24.56 -5.07 6.18
CA PRO A 414 -25.68 -4.14 6.23
C PRO A 414 -25.47 -2.98 7.22
N HIS A 415 -24.88 -3.25 8.38
CA HIS A 415 -24.64 -2.22 9.41
C HIS A 415 -23.60 -1.20 8.96
N ARG A 416 -22.48 -1.64 8.33
CA ARG A 416 -21.44 -0.75 7.82
C ARG A 416 -21.96 0.16 6.71
N ILE A 417 -22.79 -0.38 5.85
CA ILE A 417 -23.40 0.35 4.75
C ILE A 417 -24.33 1.44 5.29
N LEU A 418 -25.19 1.13 6.26
CA LEU A 418 -26.09 2.09 6.89
C LEU A 418 -25.33 3.19 7.65
N GLU A 419 -24.27 2.84 8.36
CA GLU A 419 -23.44 3.80 9.07
C GLU A 419 -22.70 4.73 8.09
N LEU A 420 -22.08 4.16 7.04
CA LEU A 420 -21.39 4.94 6.01
C LEU A 420 -22.35 5.89 5.28
N GLU A 421 -23.57 5.44 5.01
CA GLU A 421 -24.61 6.28 4.43
C GLU A 421 -24.98 7.44 5.35
N SER A 422 -25.26 7.17 6.63
CA SER A 422 -25.53 8.19 7.64
C SER A 422 -24.39 9.20 7.80
N ASP A 423 -23.14 8.72 7.77
CA ASP A 423 -21.96 9.57 7.87
C ASP A 423 -21.80 10.48 6.63
N LEU A 424 -22.12 9.97 5.44
CA LEU A 424 -22.12 10.78 4.20
C LEU A 424 -23.24 11.82 4.19
N GLU A 425 -24.45 11.44 4.60
CA GLU A 425 -25.58 12.37 4.74
C GLU A 425 -25.28 13.52 5.68
N PHE A 426 -24.58 13.25 6.79
CA PHE A 426 -24.16 14.30 7.72
C PHE A 426 -23.30 15.39 7.05
N TYR A 427 -22.42 15.02 6.11
CA TYR A 427 -21.62 16.01 5.37
C TYR A 427 -22.37 16.65 4.22
N GLN A 428 -23.36 15.97 3.62
CA GLN A 428 -24.21 16.52 2.55
C GLN A 428 -25.26 17.52 3.08
N ALA A 429 -25.88 17.20 4.22
CA ALA A 429 -26.87 18.08 4.86
C ALA A 429 -26.24 19.36 5.40
N LYS A 430 -24.97 19.33 5.78
CA LYS A 430 -24.20 20.53 6.13
C LYS A 430 -23.57 21.15 4.90
N LYS A 431 -24.33 21.89 4.11
CA LYS A 431 -23.80 22.97 3.24
C LYS A 431 -23.21 24.12 4.10
N VAL A 432 -22.41 23.79 5.10
CA VAL A 432 -21.77 24.76 5.99
C VAL A 432 -20.30 24.79 5.63
N PRO A 433 -19.69 25.98 5.41
CA PRO A 433 -18.26 26.10 5.18
C PRO A 433 -17.52 25.46 6.37
N ILE A 434 -16.54 24.64 6.05
CA ILE A 434 -15.74 23.75 6.93
C ILE A 434 -15.05 24.50 8.10
N ASN A 435 -15.19 25.82 8.19
CA ASN A 435 -14.43 26.68 9.10
C ASN A 435 -15.12 27.05 10.44
N LYS A 436 -16.35 26.53 10.75
CA LYS A 436 -17.02 26.84 12.02
C LYS A 436 -17.72 25.60 12.58
N ILE A 437 -17.02 24.82 13.38
CA ILE A 437 -17.66 23.87 14.30
C ILE A 437 -17.14 24.22 15.69
N GLY A 438 -17.97 24.92 16.45
CA GLY A 438 -17.83 25.05 17.88
C GLY A 438 -18.51 23.88 18.57
N PHE A 439 -17.92 23.37 19.64
CA PHE A 439 -18.56 22.46 20.58
C PHE A 439 -19.79 23.15 21.16
N LYS A 440 -20.95 22.53 21.07
CA LYS A 440 -22.06 22.85 21.97
C LYS A 440 -22.05 21.83 23.09
N PRO A 441 -22.00 22.27 24.36
CA PRO A 441 -22.23 21.37 25.49
C PRO A 441 -23.64 20.78 25.39
N PRO A 442 -23.90 19.61 25.97
CA PRO A 442 -25.22 19.01 25.98
C PRO A 442 -26.25 19.98 26.58
N VAL A 443 -27.31 20.20 25.81
CA VAL A 443 -28.41 21.04 26.26
C VAL A 443 -29.18 20.27 27.36
N GLU A 444 -29.14 20.76 28.59
CA GLU A 444 -30.07 20.33 29.63
C GLU A 444 -31.51 20.56 29.15
N GLU A 445 -32.29 19.50 29.02
CA GLU A 445 -33.72 19.58 28.81
C GLU A 445 -34.38 20.24 30.05
N LYS A 446 -34.70 21.53 29.94
CA LYS A 446 -35.64 22.15 30.83
C LYS A 446 -37.04 21.80 30.38
N ALA A 447 -37.75 21.12 31.28
CA ALA A 447 -39.17 20.79 31.14
C ALA A 447 -40.01 22.02 30.77
N ALA A 448 -40.78 21.90 29.70
CA ALA A 448 -41.72 22.89 29.29
C ALA A 448 -43.00 22.80 30.13
N VAL A 449 -43.26 23.85 30.89
CA VAL A 449 -44.55 24.11 31.51
C VAL A 449 -45.52 24.58 30.43
N THR A 450 -46.66 23.91 30.38
CA THR A 450 -47.85 24.24 29.61
C THR A 450 -48.45 25.56 30.03
N GLU A 451 -48.73 26.46 29.10
CA GLU A 451 -49.85 27.38 29.21
C GLU A 451 -50.63 27.44 27.90
N LYS A 452 -51.94 27.18 28.04
CA LYS A 452 -53.01 27.36 27.06
C LYS A 452 -53.35 28.80 26.98
N GLU A 453 -53.58 29.32 25.77
CA GLU A 453 -54.72 30.26 25.57
C GLU A 453 -55.19 30.28 24.09
N ASN A 454 -56.54 30.23 24.01
CA ASN A 454 -57.40 30.24 22.84
C ASN A 454 -57.34 31.57 22.05
N ARG A 455 -57.58 31.51 20.78
CA ARG A 455 -58.79 32.08 20.08
C ARG A 455 -58.66 32.09 18.56
N ASP A 456 -59.62 31.41 18.00
CA ASP A 456 -60.56 31.79 16.93
C ASP A 456 -60.05 32.57 15.68
N SER A 457 -60.20 32.00 14.57
CA SER A 457 -61.21 32.25 13.51
C SER A 457 -60.71 31.80 12.13
N ASP A 458 -61.57 30.99 11.57
CA ASP A 458 -61.73 30.57 10.18
C ASP A 458 -62.04 31.76 9.25
N PRO A 459 -62.29 31.52 7.95
CA PRO A 459 -61.71 30.69 6.90
C PRO A 459 -61.62 31.40 5.51
N MET A 460 -61.44 30.59 4.44
CA MET A 460 -61.64 30.90 2.98
C MET A 460 -60.49 31.65 2.31
N ASP A 461 -60.02 31.35 1.15
CA ASP A 461 -60.48 30.75 -0.08
C ASP A 461 -59.35 30.66 -1.10
N LEU A 462 -59.36 29.57 -1.84
CA LEU A 462 -59.29 29.44 -3.28
C LEU A 462 -58.04 29.86 -4.09
N MET A 463 -57.56 28.85 -4.83
CA MET A 463 -57.17 28.86 -6.26
C MET A 463 -56.04 29.81 -6.71
N ILE A 464 -54.96 29.33 -7.16
CA ILE A 464 -54.68 28.76 -8.52
C ILE A 464 -53.40 27.96 -8.43
#